data_d693ad8b04c87d490dc597d74f2a5bc3
#
_entry.id   d693ad8b04c87d490dc597d74f2a5bc3
#
_cell.length_a   1.000
_cell.length_b   1.000
_cell.length_c   1.000
_cell.angle_alpha   90.00
_cell.angle_beta   90.00
_cell.angle_gamma   90.00
#
_symmetry.space_group_name_H-M   'P 1'
#
loop_
_entity.id
_entity.type
_entity.pdbx_description
1 polymer ?
#
loop_
_entity_poly.entity_id
_entity_poly.type
_entity_poly.pdbx_seq_one_letter_code
_entity_poly.pdbx_strand_id
1 'polypeptide(L)'
;VDLKTIGFFALIQFPYTWKFLWSPLLDRFSIPGFGRRRGWMLVTQLGLLVVIGSLGGLDPKESIWPILWLAALLAFLSGTQDIAVDAFRREILDDNELGLGNAVHVNAYRIAGLIPGSLSLILADRLPWNEVFWITGSFMIPGMVMAWLVTEPLIKGAPKTLRQAVTEPFHEFIGRQGWRGAVMVLGFIFLYKLGDSLCTALATPFYLDMGFTKTDIGLIAKHAGLWPAVIGALLGGLWMIRLGINRALWLFGVVQLVSIFGFVWLA
;
A
#
# COMPACT_ATOMS: atom_id res chain seq x y z
N VAL A 1 -11.79 -6.81 26.04
CA VAL A 1 -11.91 -7.55 24.76
C VAL A 1 -11.16 -8.85 24.92
N ASP A 2 -11.82 -10.00 24.65
CA ASP A 2 -11.24 -11.33 24.79
C ASP A 2 -10.10 -11.56 23.76
N LEU A 3 -9.11 -12.37 24.13
CA LEU A 3 -7.97 -12.71 23.28
C LEU A 3 -8.39 -13.30 21.93
N LYS A 4 -9.50 -14.07 21.94
CA LYS A 4 -10.10 -14.62 20.70
C LYS A 4 -10.56 -13.50 19.76
N THR A 5 -11.18 -12.46 20.27
CA THR A 5 -11.64 -11.33 19.49
C THR A 5 -10.45 -10.54 18.90
N ILE A 6 -9.37 -10.36 19.66
CA ILE A 6 -8.13 -9.77 19.16
C ILE A 6 -7.55 -10.60 18.01
N GLY A 7 -7.59 -11.93 18.12
CA GLY A 7 -7.17 -12.83 17.05
C GLY A 7 -7.97 -12.67 15.75
N PHE A 8 -9.29 -12.43 15.85
CA PHE A 8 -10.13 -12.16 14.68
C PHE A 8 -9.76 -10.83 13.97
N PHE A 9 -9.36 -9.81 14.74
CA PHE A 9 -8.88 -8.56 14.12
C PHE A 9 -7.59 -8.73 13.31
N ALA A 10 -6.75 -9.70 13.65
CA ALA A 10 -5.57 -10.04 12.83
C ALA A 10 -5.97 -10.58 11.45
N LEU A 11 -7.12 -11.27 11.34
CA LEU A 11 -7.65 -11.76 10.06
C LEU A 11 -8.15 -10.65 9.13
N ILE A 12 -8.38 -9.43 9.64
CA ILE A 12 -8.83 -8.29 8.84
C ILE A 12 -7.79 -7.94 7.74
N GLN A 13 -6.51 -8.22 7.97
CA GLN A 13 -5.49 -8.00 6.94
C GLN A 13 -5.47 -9.08 5.85
N PHE A 14 -6.17 -10.19 6.05
CA PHE A 14 -6.21 -11.30 5.09
C PHE A 14 -6.69 -10.87 3.69
N PRO A 15 -7.80 -10.12 3.52
CA PRO A 15 -8.19 -9.64 2.20
C PRO A 15 -7.07 -8.86 1.50
N TYR A 16 -6.38 -7.97 2.20
CA TYR A 16 -5.31 -7.17 1.62
C TYR A 16 -4.13 -8.03 1.13
N THR A 17 -3.76 -9.06 1.88
CA THR A 17 -2.69 -9.99 1.49
C THR A 17 -3.08 -10.85 0.28
N TRP A 18 -4.34 -11.24 0.20
CA TRP A 18 -4.86 -12.15 -0.84
C TRP A 18 -5.50 -11.43 -2.02
N LYS A 19 -5.32 -10.11 -2.15
CA LYS A 19 -5.91 -9.28 -3.22
C LYS A 19 -5.63 -9.80 -4.64
N PHE A 20 -4.55 -10.54 -4.85
CA PHE A 20 -4.22 -11.14 -6.14
C PHE A 20 -5.26 -12.16 -6.63
N LEU A 21 -6.06 -12.77 -5.74
CA LEU A 21 -7.08 -13.75 -6.12
C LEU A 21 -8.22 -13.13 -6.94
N TRP A 22 -8.55 -11.87 -6.68
CA TRP A 22 -9.63 -11.18 -7.40
C TRP A 22 -9.12 -10.07 -8.33
N SER A 23 -7.81 -9.83 -8.40
CA SER A 23 -7.26 -8.87 -9.37
C SER A 23 -7.66 -9.15 -10.82
N PRO A 24 -7.80 -10.44 -11.29
CA PRO A 24 -8.27 -10.71 -12.64
C PRO A 24 -9.69 -10.22 -12.92
N LEU A 25 -10.53 -10.07 -11.88
CA LEU A 25 -11.88 -9.51 -12.04
C LEU A 25 -11.80 -8.03 -12.44
N LEU A 26 -10.91 -7.26 -11.82
CA LEU A 26 -10.70 -5.84 -12.11
C LEU A 26 -10.07 -5.63 -13.50
N ASP A 27 -9.30 -6.61 -13.96
CA ASP A 27 -8.74 -6.58 -15.31
C ASP A 27 -9.77 -6.89 -16.40
N ARG A 28 -10.75 -7.75 -16.07
CA ARG A 28 -11.76 -8.19 -17.02
C ARG A 28 -12.99 -7.29 -17.07
N PHE A 29 -13.44 -6.79 -15.90
CA PHE A 29 -14.71 -6.05 -15.82
C PHE A 29 -14.46 -4.55 -15.77
N SER A 30 -15.22 -3.82 -16.59
CA SER A 30 -15.27 -2.35 -16.57
C SER A 30 -16.60 -1.89 -16.00
N ILE A 31 -16.58 -0.74 -15.33
CA ILE A 31 -17.82 -0.13 -14.85
C ILE A 31 -18.41 0.72 -15.99
N PRO A 32 -19.67 0.46 -16.38
CA PRO A 32 -20.31 1.18 -17.47
C PRO A 32 -20.24 2.71 -17.27
N GLY A 33 -19.82 3.43 -18.29
CA GLY A 33 -19.72 4.90 -18.29
C GLY A 33 -18.45 5.49 -17.65
N PHE A 34 -17.72 4.72 -16.83
CA PHE A 34 -16.52 5.21 -16.13
C PHE A 34 -15.21 4.55 -16.55
N GLY A 35 -15.28 3.48 -17.29
CA GLY A 35 -14.10 2.74 -17.71
C GLY A 35 -13.67 1.65 -16.72
N ARG A 36 -12.53 1.00 -17.03
CA ARG A 36 -12.02 -0.13 -16.26
C ARG A 36 -11.33 0.31 -14.96
N ARG A 37 -10.30 1.14 -15.04
CA ARG A 37 -9.53 1.55 -13.85
C ARG A 37 -10.23 2.65 -13.06
N ARG A 38 -10.66 3.68 -13.74
CA ARG A 38 -11.38 4.82 -13.13
C ARG A 38 -12.66 4.38 -12.42
N GLY A 39 -13.42 3.53 -13.07
CA GLY A 39 -14.67 3.02 -12.51
C GLY A 39 -14.44 2.27 -11.20
N TRP A 40 -13.48 1.36 -11.15
CA TRP A 40 -13.14 0.64 -9.93
C TRP A 40 -12.61 1.58 -8.84
N MET A 41 -11.75 2.56 -9.18
CA MET A 41 -11.29 3.56 -8.22
C MET A 41 -12.46 4.36 -7.61
N LEU A 42 -13.40 4.82 -8.41
CA LEU A 42 -14.56 5.58 -7.93
C LEU A 42 -15.47 4.76 -7.02
N VAL A 43 -15.80 3.52 -7.42
CA VAL A 43 -16.70 2.65 -6.63
C VAL A 43 -16.05 2.26 -5.30
N THR A 44 -14.77 1.91 -5.31
CA THR A 44 -14.08 1.54 -4.08
C THR A 44 -13.87 2.73 -3.15
N GLN A 45 -13.55 3.92 -3.66
CA GLN A 45 -13.43 5.15 -2.87
C GLN A 45 -14.76 5.57 -2.25
N LEU A 46 -15.86 5.47 -3.00
CA LEU A 46 -17.19 5.71 -2.46
C LEU A 46 -17.53 4.69 -1.36
N GLY A 47 -17.25 3.42 -1.60
CA GLY A 47 -17.42 2.37 -0.61
C GLY A 47 -16.59 2.60 0.66
N LEU A 48 -15.32 2.99 0.51
CA LEU A 48 -14.44 3.35 1.63
C LEU A 48 -14.96 4.54 2.41
N LEU A 49 -15.41 5.61 1.75
CA LEU A 49 -16.00 6.78 2.41
C LEU A 49 -17.19 6.36 3.29
N VAL A 50 -18.13 5.58 2.73
CA VAL A 50 -19.33 5.12 3.44
C VAL A 50 -18.96 4.19 4.60
N VAL A 51 -18.07 3.23 4.39
CA VAL A 51 -17.65 2.27 5.43
C VAL A 51 -16.91 2.99 6.56
N ILE A 52 -15.99 3.90 6.24
CA ILE A 52 -15.26 4.70 7.25
C ILE A 52 -16.26 5.54 8.05
N GLY A 53 -17.15 6.28 7.39
CA GLY A 53 -18.16 7.08 8.09
C GLY A 53 -19.10 6.25 8.98
N SER A 54 -19.52 5.07 8.52
CA SER A 54 -20.38 4.17 9.27
C SER A 54 -19.73 3.60 10.53
N LEU A 55 -18.42 3.38 10.52
CA LEU A 55 -17.68 2.90 11.70
C LEU A 55 -17.79 3.87 12.88
N GLY A 56 -17.85 5.17 12.62
CA GLY A 56 -17.96 6.19 13.66
C GLY A 56 -19.28 6.20 14.43
N GLY A 57 -20.32 5.58 13.87
CA GLY A 57 -21.63 5.46 14.54
C GLY A 57 -21.78 4.23 15.44
N LEU A 58 -20.77 3.37 15.56
CA LEU A 58 -20.82 2.13 16.32
C LEU A 58 -20.11 2.25 17.67
N ASP A 59 -20.76 1.77 18.74
CA ASP A 59 -20.12 1.64 20.04
C ASP A 59 -19.27 0.35 20.09
N PRO A 60 -17.94 0.45 20.33
CA PRO A 60 -17.06 -0.71 20.40
C PRO A 60 -17.42 -1.71 21.51
N LYS A 61 -18.16 -1.30 22.54
CA LYS A 61 -18.56 -2.17 23.65
C LYS A 61 -19.74 -3.07 23.27
N GLU A 62 -20.66 -2.54 22.47
CA GLU A 62 -21.90 -3.23 22.12
C GLU A 62 -21.90 -3.81 20.71
N SER A 63 -21.10 -3.24 19.81
CA SER A 63 -21.14 -3.51 18.37
C SER A 63 -19.86 -4.13 17.81
N ILE A 64 -19.15 -4.96 18.59
CA ILE A 64 -17.85 -5.51 18.18
C ILE A 64 -17.92 -6.32 16.87
N TRP A 65 -18.99 -7.11 16.66
CA TRP A 65 -19.18 -7.88 15.44
C TRP A 65 -19.48 -7.03 14.20
N PRO A 66 -20.40 -6.05 14.23
CA PRO A 66 -20.55 -5.08 13.14
C PRO A 66 -19.25 -4.35 12.80
N ILE A 67 -18.48 -3.92 13.82
CA ILE A 67 -17.17 -3.29 13.60
C ILE A 67 -16.21 -4.24 12.89
N LEU A 68 -16.14 -5.52 13.28
CA LEU A 68 -15.30 -6.52 12.65
C LEU A 68 -15.65 -6.69 11.15
N TRP A 69 -16.96 -6.80 10.83
CA TRP A 69 -17.40 -6.96 9.44
C TRP A 69 -17.14 -5.71 8.59
N LEU A 70 -17.39 -4.51 9.14
CA LEU A 70 -17.05 -3.26 8.45
C LEU A 70 -15.55 -3.10 8.26
N ALA A 71 -14.74 -3.49 9.24
CA ALA A 71 -13.28 -3.47 9.11
C ALA A 71 -12.77 -4.49 8.06
N ALA A 72 -13.37 -5.67 7.99
CA ALA A 72 -13.07 -6.64 6.93
C ALA A 72 -13.48 -6.13 5.54
N LEU A 73 -14.64 -5.49 5.43
CA LEU A 73 -15.09 -4.84 4.20
C LEU A 73 -14.18 -3.67 3.80
N LEU A 74 -13.76 -2.86 4.77
CA LEU A 74 -12.79 -1.79 4.57
C LEU A 74 -11.48 -2.33 4.01
N ALA A 75 -10.94 -3.40 4.59
CA ALA A 75 -9.72 -4.05 4.10
C ALA A 75 -9.88 -4.61 2.69
N PHE A 76 -11.03 -5.22 2.38
CA PHE A 76 -11.35 -5.71 1.03
C PHE A 76 -11.43 -4.57 0.01
N LEU A 77 -12.16 -3.49 0.32
CA LEU A 77 -12.28 -2.32 -0.55
C LEU A 77 -10.93 -1.63 -0.73
N SER A 78 -10.15 -1.49 0.35
CA SER A 78 -8.80 -0.91 0.30
C SER A 78 -7.85 -1.74 -0.58
N GLY A 79 -7.84 -3.07 -0.43
CA GLY A 79 -7.06 -3.96 -1.29
C GLY A 79 -7.49 -3.89 -2.76
N THR A 80 -8.80 -3.75 -3.01
CA THR A 80 -9.37 -3.58 -4.36
C THR A 80 -8.99 -2.23 -4.96
N GLN A 81 -9.05 -1.16 -4.18
CA GLN A 81 -8.59 0.18 -4.56
C GLN A 81 -7.10 0.16 -4.95
N ASP A 82 -6.29 -0.50 -4.14
CA ASP A 82 -4.84 -0.60 -4.36
C ASP A 82 -4.51 -1.31 -5.69
N ILE A 83 -5.21 -2.40 -6.02
CA ILE A 83 -5.08 -3.06 -7.34
C ILE A 83 -5.39 -2.08 -8.47
N ALA A 84 -6.49 -1.33 -8.36
CA ALA A 84 -6.92 -0.40 -9.42
C ALA A 84 -5.92 0.75 -9.60
N VAL A 85 -5.44 1.34 -8.50
CA VAL A 85 -4.46 2.45 -8.50
C VAL A 85 -3.10 1.99 -9.03
N ASP A 86 -2.61 0.83 -8.58
CA ASP A 86 -1.33 0.29 -9.04
C ASP A 86 -1.33 -0.01 -10.53
N ALA A 87 -2.41 -0.63 -11.01
CA ALA A 87 -2.57 -0.91 -12.43
C ALA A 87 -2.71 0.38 -13.25
N PHE A 88 -3.51 1.35 -12.79
CA PHE A 88 -3.64 2.65 -13.43
C PHE A 88 -2.29 3.37 -13.54
N ARG A 89 -1.52 3.42 -12.45
CA ARG A 89 -0.17 4.00 -12.44
C ARG A 89 0.76 3.34 -13.44
N ARG A 90 0.74 2.00 -13.52
CA ARG A 90 1.54 1.25 -14.49
C ARG A 90 1.14 1.51 -15.93
N GLU A 91 -0.15 1.78 -16.17
CA GLU A 91 -0.73 2.00 -17.48
C GLU A 91 -0.50 3.43 -18.02
N ILE A 92 -0.31 4.42 -17.14
CA ILE A 92 -0.12 5.84 -17.54
C ILE A 92 1.33 6.30 -17.57
N LEU A 93 2.25 5.60 -16.88
CA LEU A 93 3.66 5.98 -16.79
C LEU A 93 4.51 5.18 -17.77
N ASP A 94 5.45 5.86 -18.41
CA ASP A 94 6.49 5.21 -19.19
C ASP A 94 7.48 4.44 -18.30
N ASP A 95 8.17 3.46 -18.85
CA ASP A 95 9.08 2.58 -18.10
C ASP A 95 10.20 3.36 -17.37
N ASN A 96 10.68 4.46 -17.94
CA ASN A 96 11.68 5.35 -17.33
C ASN A 96 11.12 6.21 -16.20
N GLU A 97 9.80 6.44 -16.14
CA GLU A 97 9.13 7.26 -15.12
C GLU A 97 8.63 6.44 -13.93
N LEU A 98 8.54 5.11 -14.06
CA LEU A 98 8.00 4.22 -13.02
C LEU A 98 8.70 4.39 -11.67
N GLY A 99 10.00 4.61 -11.65
CA GLY A 99 10.76 4.81 -10.42
C GLY A 99 10.34 6.06 -9.68
N LEU A 100 10.23 7.18 -10.37
CA LEU A 100 9.77 8.45 -9.80
C LEU A 100 8.29 8.37 -9.41
N GLY A 101 7.44 7.83 -10.29
CA GLY A 101 6.02 7.65 -10.01
C GLY A 101 5.77 6.78 -8.78
N ASN A 102 6.57 5.73 -8.58
CA ASN A 102 6.49 4.92 -7.37
C ASN A 102 6.96 5.69 -6.13
N ALA A 103 8.03 6.48 -6.23
CA ALA A 103 8.51 7.31 -5.12
C ALA A 103 7.45 8.34 -4.68
N VAL A 104 6.79 8.99 -5.63
CA VAL A 104 5.68 9.93 -5.36
C VAL A 104 4.52 9.21 -4.68
N HIS A 105 4.12 8.04 -5.20
CA HIS A 105 3.03 7.25 -4.62
C HIS A 105 3.31 6.83 -3.17
N VAL A 106 4.51 6.30 -2.89
CA VAL A 106 4.89 5.89 -1.54
C VAL A 106 4.93 7.08 -0.57
N ASN A 107 5.42 8.23 -1.01
CA ASN A 107 5.44 9.43 -0.17
C ASN A 107 4.04 9.99 0.07
N ALA A 108 3.17 9.99 -0.95
CA ALA A 108 1.76 10.35 -0.79
C ALA A 108 1.04 9.44 0.21
N TYR A 109 1.29 8.12 0.15
CA TYR A 109 0.78 7.15 1.11
C TYR A 109 1.23 7.46 2.55
N ARG A 110 2.51 7.79 2.75
CA ARG A 110 3.04 8.15 4.08
C ARG A 110 2.41 9.44 4.62
N ILE A 111 2.26 10.46 3.78
CA ILE A 111 1.60 11.72 4.16
C ILE A 111 0.12 11.47 4.47
N ALA A 112 -0.58 10.72 3.63
CA ALA A 112 -1.98 10.36 3.84
C ALA A 112 -2.19 9.60 5.15
N GLY A 113 -1.22 8.80 5.59
CA GLY A 113 -1.24 8.10 6.88
C GLY A 113 -1.31 9.03 8.10
N LEU A 114 -0.96 10.31 7.96
CA LEU A 114 -1.12 11.32 9.02
C LEU A 114 -2.60 11.65 9.28
N ILE A 115 -3.48 11.43 8.32
CA ILE A 115 -4.92 11.70 8.48
C ILE A 115 -5.52 10.79 9.55
N PRO A 116 -5.53 9.44 9.41
CA PRO A 116 -6.06 8.58 10.45
C PRO A 116 -5.16 8.52 11.71
N GLY A 117 -3.84 8.68 11.54
CA GLY A 117 -2.88 8.50 12.63
C GLY A 117 -2.67 9.73 13.51
N SER A 118 -2.95 10.93 13.03
CA SER A 118 -2.71 12.17 13.77
C SER A 118 -3.92 13.09 13.76
N LEU A 119 -4.38 13.49 12.57
CA LEU A 119 -5.49 14.44 12.45
C LEU A 119 -6.76 13.91 13.13
N SER A 120 -7.11 12.64 12.91
CA SER A 120 -8.32 12.04 13.51
C SER A 120 -8.25 12.01 15.04
N LEU A 121 -7.08 11.77 15.63
CA LEU A 121 -6.90 11.80 17.09
C LEU A 121 -7.02 13.23 17.64
N ILE A 122 -6.43 14.22 16.96
CA ILE A 122 -6.57 15.64 17.36
C ILE A 122 -8.04 16.10 17.29
N LEU A 123 -8.76 15.69 16.27
CA LEU A 123 -10.18 15.99 16.13
C LEU A 123 -11.03 15.32 17.21
N ALA A 124 -10.67 14.10 17.62
CA ALA A 124 -11.38 13.34 18.65
C ALA A 124 -11.31 13.99 20.04
N ASP A 125 -10.35 14.88 20.29
CA ASP A 125 -10.32 15.69 21.52
C ASP A 125 -11.43 16.75 21.57
N ARG A 126 -12.04 17.07 20.43
CA ARG A 126 -13.01 18.18 20.31
C ARG A 126 -14.35 17.76 19.71
N LEU A 127 -14.38 16.68 18.95
CA LEU A 127 -15.53 16.21 18.20
C LEU A 127 -15.89 14.77 18.60
N PRO A 128 -17.15 14.38 18.53
CA PRO A 128 -17.56 12.99 18.74
C PRO A 128 -17.01 12.11 17.59
N TRP A 129 -16.76 10.82 17.90
CA TRP A 129 -16.15 9.88 16.95
C TRP A 129 -16.91 9.73 15.62
N ASN A 130 -18.22 9.83 15.61
CA ASN A 130 -19.01 9.78 14.39
C ASN A 130 -18.63 10.90 13.41
N GLU A 131 -18.44 12.13 13.89
CA GLU A 131 -18.01 13.25 13.05
C GLU A 131 -16.56 13.08 12.58
N VAL A 132 -15.66 12.64 13.48
CA VAL A 132 -14.26 12.39 13.16
C VAL A 132 -14.12 11.36 12.03
N PHE A 133 -14.91 10.27 12.08
CA PHE A 133 -14.86 9.24 11.01
C PHE A 133 -15.43 9.77 9.68
N TRP A 134 -16.49 10.58 9.70
CA TRP A 134 -16.99 11.21 8.47
C TRP A 134 -16.01 12.21 7.89
N ILE A 135 -15.33 13.01 8.71
CA ILE A 135 -14.27 13.92 8.28
C ILE A 135 -13.13 13.11 7.69
N THR A 136 -12.69 12.04 8.37
CA THR A 136 -11.62 11.15 7.85
C THR A 136 -12.03 10.52 6.53
N GLY A 137 -13.25 10.02 6.40
CA GLY A 137 -13.80 9.46 5.18
C GLY A 137 -13.85 10.48 4.03
N SER A 138 -14.12 11.76 4.32
CA SER A 138 -14.20 12.83 3.32
C SER A 138 -12.89 13.06 2.56
N PHE A 139 -11.74 12.63 3.10
CA PHE A 139 -10.46 12.64 2.38
C PHE A 139 -10.41 11.68 1.18
N MET A 140 -11.43 10.83 1.00
CA MET A 140 -11.60 10.08 -0.25
C MET A 140 -12.10 10.97 -1.41
N ILE A 141 -12.77 12.09 -1.12
CA ILE A 141 -13.39 12.96 -2.12
C ILE A 141 -12.37 13.51 -3.14
N PRO A 142 -11.21 14.06 -2.74
CA PRO A 142 -10.19 14.50 -3.70
C PRO A 142 -9.76 13.38 -4.66
N GLY A 143 -9.62 12.13 -4.16
CA GLY A 143 -9.31 10.96 -4.98
C GLY A 143 -10.43 10.62 -5.97
N MET A 144 -11.69 10.72 -5.55
CA MET A 144 -12.86 10.53 -6.41
C MET A 144 -12.93 11.60 -7.51
N VAL A 145 -12.70 12.86 -7.17
CA VAL A 145 -12.65 13.97 -8.13
C VAL A 145 -11.52 13.72 -9.14
N MET A 146 -10.34 13.37 -8.68
CA MET A 146 -9.21 13.04 -9.54
C MET A 146 -9.54 11.86 -10.46
N ALA A 147 -10.08 10.76 -9.94
CA ALA A 147 -10.47 9.60 -10.73
C ALA A 147 -11.56 9.93 -11.77
N TRP A 148 -12.42 10.91 -11.49
CA TRP A 148 -13.43 11.39 -12.44
C TRP A 148 -12.84 12.27 -13.54
N LEU A 149 -11.87 13.12 -13.23
CA LEU A 149 -11.25 14.06 -14.17
C LEU A 149 -10.22 13.41 -15.10
N VAL A 150 -9.49 12.41 -14.61
CA VAL A 150 -8.43 11.75 -15.40
C VAL A 150 -9.02 10.92 -16.53
N THR A 151 -8.36 10.90 -17.68
CA THR A 151 -8.74 10.08 -18.82
C THR A 151 -8.37 8.61 -18.61
N GLU A 152 -9.26 7.69 -19.01
CA GLU A 152 -8.97 6.26 -18.98
C GLU A 152 -7.85 5.93 -19.99
N PRO A 153 -6.78 5.23 -19.59
CA PRO A 153 -5.75 4.82 -20.52
C PRO A 153 -6.30 3.81 -21.54
N LEU A 154 -6.04 4.08 -22.82
CA LEU A 154 -6.45 3.19 -23.91
C LEU A 154 -5.46 2.04 -24.03
N ILE A 155 -5.76 0.90 -23.38
CA ILE A 155 -4.91 -0.28 -23.47
C ILE A 155 -5.43 -1.21 -24.57
N LYS A 156 -4.56 -1.48 -25.53
CA LYS A 156 -4.75 -2.52 -26.51
C LYS A 156 -4.45 -3.87 -25.85
N GLY A 157 -5.43 -4.77 -25.77
CA GLY A 157 -5.19 -6.13 -25.27
C GLY A 157 -5.75 -6.45 -23.88
N ALA A 158 -6.77 -5.73 -23.40
CA ALA A 158 -7.49 -6.15 -22.21
C ALA A 158 -7.99 -7.61 -22.35
N PRO A 159 -7.86 -8.46 -21.31
CA PRO A 159 -8.26 -9.86 -21.41
C PRO A 159 -9.75 -9.98 -21.69
N LYS A 160 -10.10 -10.79 -22.71
CA LYS A 160 -11.49 -11.00 -23.13
C LYS A 160 -12.24 -11.99 -22.24
N THR A 161 -11.52 -12.86 -21.54
CA THR A 161 -12.08 -13.88 -20.66
C THR A 161 -11.35 -13.89 -19.31
N LEU A 162 -12.04 -14.35 -18.25
CA LEU A 162 -11.41 -14.53 -16.93
C LEU A 162 -10.24 -15.52 -16.98
N ARG A 163 -10.34 -16.58 -17.80
CA ARG A 163 -9.25 -17.52 -17.99
C ARG A 163 -8.01 -16.83 -18.53
N GLN A 164 -8.17 -15.97 -19.52
CA GLN A 164 -7.06 -15.16 -20.05
C GLN A 164 -6.49 -14.23 -18.98
N ALA A 165 -7.32 -13.51 -18.24
CA ALA A 165 -6.88 -12.62 -17.16
C ALA A 165 -6.05 -13.34 -16.08
N VAL A 166 -6.30 -14.64 -15.85
CA VAL A 166 -5.52 -15.44 -14.91
C VAL A 166 -4.28 -16.04 -15.56
N THR A 167 -4.40 -16.63 -16.76
CA THR A 167 -3.31 -17.46 -17.34
C THR A 167 -2.27 -16.64 -18.09
N GLU A 168 -2.67 -15.56 -18.77
CA GLU A 168 -1.74 -14.74 -19.57
C GLU A 168 -0.58 -14.13 -18.78
N PRO A 169 -0.77 -13.55 -17.57
CA PRO A 169 0.35 -13.02 -16.80
C PRO A 169 1.40 -14.08 -16.44
N PHE A 170 0.97 -15.31 -16.11
CA PHE A 170 1.89 -16.41 -15.84
C PHE A 170 2.64 -16.87 -17.09
N HIS A 171 1.92 -17.01 -18.21
CA HIS A 171 2.53 -17.37 -19.49
C HIS A 171 3.51 -16.31 -19.96
N GLU A 172 3.15 -15.02 -19.85
CA GLU A 172 4.04 -13.92 -20.20
C GLU A 172 5.29 -13.90 -19.31
N PHE A 173 5.10 -13.99 -17.98
CA PHE A 173 6.20 -13.97 -17.01
C PHE A 173 7.20 -15.12 -17.23
N ILE A 174 6.69 -16.35 -17.43
CA ILE A 174 7.52 -17.51 -17.69
C ILE A 174 8.10 -17.44 -19.12
N GLY A 175 7.34 -16.97 -20.09
CA GLY A 175 7.75 -16.91 -21.49
C GLY A 175 8.88 -15.93 -21.77
N ARG A 176 9.05 -14.88 -20.96
CA ARG A 176 10.12 -13.87 -21.13
C ARG A 176 11.54 -14.44 -21.03
N GLN A 177 11.79 -15.32 -20.05
CA GLN A 177 13.13 -15.86 -19.76
C GLN A 177 13.11 -17.36 -19.42
N GLY A 178 12.00 -18.02 -19.67
CA GLY A 178 11.79 -19.41 -19.28
C GLY A 178 11.61 -19.60 -17.77
N TRP A 179 11.33 -20.84 -17.36
CA TRP A 179 11.08 -21.17 -15.96
C TRP A 179 12.23 -20.83 -15.01
N ARG A 180 13.48 -21.10 -15.44
CA ARG A 180 14.67 -20.79 -14.64
C ARG A 180 14.81 -19.28 -14.39
N GLY A 181 14.59 -18.46 -15.42
CA GLY A 181 14.62 -17.00 -15.31
C GLY A 181 13.51 -16.50 -14.37
N ALA A 182 12.29 -17.03 -14.49
CA ALA A 182 11.18 -16.69 -13.63
C ALA A 182 11.48 -16.97 -12.15
N VAL A 183 12.03 -18.16 -11.83
CA VAL A 183 12.42 -18.51 -10.45
C VAL A 183 13.56 -17.62 -9.95
N MET A 184 14.56 -17.28 -10.77
CA MET A 184 15.63 -16.36 -10.38
C MET A 184 15.10 -14.97 -10.05
N VAL A 185 14.16 -14.43 -10.85
CA VAL A 185 13.54 -13.13 -10.59
C VAL A 185 12.74 -13.16 -9.28
N LEU A 186 11.93 -14.19 -9.04
CA LEU A 186 11.19 -14.35 -7.78
C LEU A 186 12.13 -14.49 -6.58
N GLY A 187 13.18 -15.28 -6.71
CA GLY A 187 14.21 -15.43 -5.68
C GLY A 187 14.92 -14.11 -5.37
N PHE A 188 15.26 -13.34 -6.41
CA PHE A 188 15.83 -12.01 -6.22
C PHE A 188 14.88 -11.07 -5.47
N ILE A 189 13.61 -10.99 -5.87
CA ILE A 189 12.61 -10.14 -5.20
C ILE A 189 12.46 -10.55 -3.73
N PHE A 190 12.37 -11.86 -3.46
CA PHE A 190 12.23 -12.38 -2.11
C PHE A 190 13.45 -12.01 -1.25
N LEU A 191 14.67 -12.31 -1.71
CA LEU A 191 15.89 -12.03 -0.97
C LEU A 191 16.14 -10.53 -0.79
N TYR A 192 15.85 -9.73 -1.82
CA TYR A 192 15.99 -8.28 -1.77
C TYR A 192 15.10 -7.66 -0.68
N LYS A 193 13.86 -8.17 -0.54
CA LYS A 193 12.91 -7.66 0.44
C LYS A 193 13.11 -8.26 1.84
N LEU A 194 13.67 -9.46 1.95
CA LEU A 194 13.81 -10.18 3.20
C LEU A 194 14.64 -9.40 4.23
N GLY A 195 15.80 -8.87 3.82
CA GLY A 195 16.68 -8.10 4.70
C GLY A 195 16.00 -6.86 5.29
N ASP A 196 15.34 -6.08 4.45
CA ASP A 196 14.58 -4.89 4.85
C ASP A 196 13.43 -5.24 5.81
N SER A 197 12.69 -6.31 5.52
CA SER A 197 11.57 -6.77 6.33
C SER A 197 12.02 -7.26 7.72
N LEU A 198 13.12 -8.02 7.79
CA LEU A 198 13.69 -8.50 9.05
C LEU A 198 14.23 -7.34 9.90
N CYS A 199 14.99 -6.42 9.29
CA CYS A 199 15.51 -5.24 10.00
C CYS A 199 14.38 -4.38 10.56
N THR A 200 13.31 -4.15 9.77
CA THR A 200 12.15 -3.38 10.22
C THR A 200 11.41 -4.06 11.37
N ALA A 201 11.22 -5.39 11.28
CA ALA A 201 10.53 -6.15 12.32
C ALA A 201 11.30 -6.20 13.64
N LEU A 202 12.63 -6.30 13.57
CA LEU A 202 13.51 -6.44 14.73
C LEU A 202 14.02 -5.10 15.28
N ALA A 203 13.83 -3.98 14.56
CA ALA A 203 14.35 -2.67 14.97
C ALA A 203 13.84 -2.23 16.36
N THR A 204 12.54 -2.35 16.63
CA THR A 204 11.97 -1.95 17.93
C THR A 204 12.48 -2.81 19.09
N PRO A 205 12.43 -4.17 19.03
CA PRO A 205 13.07 -5.01 20.05
C PRO A 205 14.54 -4.66 20.27
N PHE A 206 15.30 -4.51 19.20
CA PHE A 206 16.73 -4.17 19.26
C PHE A 206 16.99 -2.86 20.02
N TYR A 207 16.25 -1.79 19.73
CA TYR A 207 16.40 -0.52 20.46
C TYR A 207 16.03 -0.64 21.94
N LEU A 208 15.00 -1.45 22.27
CA LEU A 208 14.61 -1.68 23.66
C LEU A 208 15.70 -2.47 24.43
N ASP A 209 16.30 -3.48 23.79
CA ASP A 209 17.40 -4.26 24.38
C ASP A 209 18.66 -3.42 24.61
N MET A 210 18.88 -2.39 23.76
CA MET A 210 19.96 -1.40 23.96
C MET A 210 19.67 -0.36 25.04
N GLY A 211 18.49 -0.40 25.69
CA GLY A 211 18.12 0.49 26.78
C GLY A 211 17.45 1.80 26.35
N PHE A 212 17.08 1.97 25.07
CA PHE A 212 16.29 3.13 24.64
C PHE A 212 14.88 3.07 25.22
N THR A 213 14.36 4.20 25.67
CA THR A 213 12.99 4.27 26.15
C THR A 213 11.99 4.20 25.00
N LYS A 214 10.75 3.78 25.30
CA LYS A 214 9.65 3.80 24.32
C LYS A 214 9.38 5.20 23.75
N THR A 215 9.63 6.23 24.56
CA THR A 215 9.51 7.65 24.16
C THR A 215 10.61 8.02 23.16
N ASP A 216 11.86 7.62 23.40
CA ASP A 216 12.97 7.86 22.49
C ASP A 216 12.72 7.19 21.14
N ILE A 217 12.26 5.93 21.15
CA ILE A 217 11.91 5.20 19.93
C ILE A 217 10.74 5.90 19.20
N GLY A 218 9.73 6.34 19.93
CA GLY A 218 8.57 7.04 19.36
C GLY A 218 8.93 8.39 18.73
N LEU A 219 9.75 9.19 19.40
CA LEU A 219 10.11 10.53 18.94
C LEU A 219 11.26 10.50 17.94
N ILE A 220 12.36 9.83 18.25
CA ILE A 220 13.58 9.88 17.45
C ILE A 220 13.49 8.92 16.27
N ALA A 221 13.21 7.63 16.50
CA ALA A 221 13.21 6.64 15.43
C ALA A 221 12.11 6.90 14.41
N LYS A 222 10.90 7.30 14.81
CA LYS A 222 9.83 7.62 13.89
C LYS A 222 10.08 8.90 13.10
N HIS A 223 10.52 9.98 13.76
CA HIS A 223 10.77 11.24 13.06
C HIS A 223 12.08 11.22 12.26
N ALA A 224 13.17 10.71 12.85
CA ALA A 224 14.43 10.57 12.14
C ALA A 224 14.38 9.57 11.00
N GLY A 225 13.52 8.54 11.07
CA GLY A 225 13.32 7.59 9.98
C GLY A 225 12.43 8.12 8.84
N LEU A 226 11.46 9.00 9.16
CA LEU A 226 10.50 9.48 8.15
C LEU A 226 11.17 10.36 7.08
N TRP A 227 11.91 11.39 7.49
CA TRP A 227 12.49 12.37 6.56
C TRP A 227 13.54 11.77 5.61
N PRO A 228 14.52 10.97 6.08
CA PRO A 228 15.43 10.27 5.18
C PRO A 228 14.71 9.33 4.22
N ALA A 229 13.65 8.65 4.68
CA ALA A 229 12.88 7.75 3.82
C ALA A 229 12.09 8.50 2.72
N VAL A 230 11.52 9.69 3.03
CA VAL A 230 10.85 10.55 2.04
C VAL A 230 11.84 11.10 1.04
N ILE A 231 12.93 11.71 1.53
CA ILE A 231 13.97 12.32 0.67
C ILE A 231 14.67 11.24 -0.15
N GLY A 232 15.06 10.13 0.48
CA GLY A 232 15.72 9.01 -0.18
C GLY A 232 14.88 8.38 -1.28
N ALA A 233 13.58 8.23 -1.07
CA ALA A 233 12.68 7.71 -2.09
C ALA A 233 12.59 8.66 -3.31
N LEU A 234 12.49 9.98 -3.09
CA LEU A 234 12.45 10.97 -4.17
C LEU A 234 13.77 11.03 -4.93
N LEU A 235 14.90 11.12 -4.21
CA LEU A 235 16.23 11.13 -4.84
C LEU A 235 16.50 9.83 -5.59
N GLY A 236 16.14 8.68 -5.01
CA GLY A 236 16.26 7.37 -5.66
C GLY A 236 15.42 7.28 -6.94
N GLY A 237 14.18 7.77 -6.89
CA GLY A 237 13.31 7.85 -8.08
C GLY A 237 13.90 8.73 -9.19
N LEU A 238 14.43 9.92 -8.83
CA LEU A 238 15.08 10.82 -9.80
C LEU A 238 16.37 10.21 -10.38
N TRP A 239 17.19 9.55 -9.55
CA TRP A 239 18.39 8.88 -10.04
C TRP A 239 18.08 7.70 -10.95
N MET A 240 16.98 7.00 -10.69
CA MET A 240 16.56 5.88 -11.53
C MET A 240 16.27 6.31 -12.96
N ILE A 241 15.77 7.54 -13.20
CA ILE A 241 15.56 8.08 -14.55
C ILE A 241 16.87 8.12 -15.33
N ARG A 242 18.00 8.49 -14.68
CA ARG A 242 19.32 8.59 -15.32
C ARG A 242 20.06 7.25 -15.40
N LEU A 243 19.98 6.44 -14.36
CA LEU A 243 20.71 5.19 -14.23
C LEU A 243 20.05 4.02 -14.97
N GLY A 244 18.74 4.09 -15.15
CA GLY A 244 17.90 2.98 -15.56
C GLY A 244 17.65 1.98 -14.43
N ILE A 245 16.60 1.17 -14.58
CA ILE A 245 16.09 0.28 -13.51
C ILE A 245 17.16 -0.71 -13.02
N ASN A 246 17.86 -1.38 -13.93
CA ASN A 246 18.83 -2.42 -13.58
C ASN A 246 20.00 -1.92 -12.75
N ARG A 247 20.61 -0.79 -13.16
CA ARG A 247 21.74 -0.20 -12.41
C ARG A 247 21.29 0.38 -11.07
N ALA A 248 20.12 0.98 -11.05
CA ALA A 248 19.52 1.52 -9.82
C ALA A 248 19.25 0.42 -8.79
N LEU A 249 18.70 -0.72 -9.19
CA LEU A 249 18.46 -1.86 -8.30
C LEU A 249 19.76 -2.38 -7.65
N TRP A 250 20.84 -2.53 -8.45
CA TRP A 250 22.13 -2.94 -7.91
C TRP A 250 22.72 -1.91 -6.95
N LEU A 251 22.73 -0.63 -7.33
CA LEU A 251 23.28 0.44 -6.51
C LEU A 251 22.52 0.55 -5.18
N PHE A 252 21.19 0.59 -5.24
CA PHE A 252 20.37 0.73 -4.04
C PHE A 252 20.41 -0.54 -3.18
N GLY A 253 20.52 -1.72 -3.78
CA GLY A 253 20.72 -2.98 -3.06
C GLY A 253 22.04 -2.99 -2.27
N VAL A 254 23.14 -2.49 -2.86
CA VAL A 254 24.42 -2.35 -2.15
C VAL A 254 24.31 -1.31 -1.02
N VAL A 255 23.69 -0.15 -1.27
CA VAL A 255 23.47 0.86 -0.24
C VAL A 255 22.62 0.30 0.91
N GLN A 256 21.56 -0.44 0.60
CA GLN A 256 20.73 -1.11 1.60
C GLN A 256 21.55 -2.11 2.43
N LEU A 257 22.35 -2.95 1.79
CA LEU A 257 23.22 -3.92 2.48
C LEU A 257 24.20 -3.22 3.41
N VAL A 258 24.85 -2.16 2.95
CA VAL A 258 25.80 -1.36 3.78
C VAL A 258 25.05 -0.71 4.95
N SER A 259 23.84 -0.18 4.74
CA SER A 259 23.07 0.45 5.82
C SER A 259 22.64 -0.53 6.92
N ILE A 260 22.42 -1.80 6.60
CA ILE A 260 22.11 -2.85 7.58
C ILE A 260 23.29 -3.06 8.55
N PHE A 261 24.52 -2.96 8.07
CA PHE A 261 25.70 -3.03 8.96
C PHE A 261 25.75 -1.90 9.98
N GLY A 262 25.01 -0.80 9.78
CA GLY A 262 24.84 0.23 10.77
C GLY A 262 24.25 -0.27 12.10
N PHE A 263 23.39 -1.27 12.07
CA PHE A 263 22.86 -1.92 13.29
C PHE A 263 23.98 -2.66 14.06
N VAL A 264 24.89 -3.32 13.32
CA VAL A 264 26.04 -3.99 13.93
C VAL A 264 27.02 -2.99 14.56
N TRP A 265 27.17 -1.82 13.95
CA TRP A 265 28.03 -0.76 14.49
C TRP A 265 27.41 -0.06 15.68
N LEU A 266 26.07 -0.02 15.75
CA LEU A 266 25.34 0.56 16.88
C LEU A 266 25.33 -0.38 18.11
N ALA A 267 25.35 -1.70 17.91
CA ALA A 267 25.43 -2.72 18.96
C ALA A 267 26.83 -2.81 19.59
#